data_aadfd61579e98558dce0098197ac7b39
#
_entry.id   aadfd61579e98558dce0098197ac7b39
#
_cell.length_a   1.000
_cell.length_b   1.000
_cell.length_c   1.000
_cell.angle_alpha   90.00
_cell.angle_beta   90.00
_cell.angle_gamma   90.00
#
_symmetry.space_group_name_H-M   'P 1'
#
loop_
_entity.id
_entity.type
_entity.pdbx_description
1 polymer ?
#
loop_
_entity_poly.entity_id
_entity_poly.type
_entity_poly.pdbx_seq_one_letter_code
_entity_poly.pdbx_strand_id
1 'polypeptide(L)'
;PEVEGLPKVISELYRMILYKRQADDAEMKFLMSGSQDKLLQKLGNEITETIIASKNGEKDKVLHEMADLWYHCLVLLDYHNITPEELLRELGGKRA
;
A
#
# COMPACT_ATOMS: atom_id res chain seq x y z
N PRO A 1 16.94 -12.53 9.02
CA PRO A 1 15.98 -13.56 8.66
C PRO A 1 14.60 -13.00 8.33
N GLU A 2 14.07 -12.12 9.17
CA GLU A 2 12.76 -11.51 8.94
C GLU A 2 12.74 -10.60 7.72
N VAL A 3 13.84 -9.94 7.45
CA VAL A 3 13.98 -9.07 6.29
C VAL A 3 13.88 -9.84 4.98
N GLU A 4 14.33 -11.10 4.98
CA GLU A 4 14.28 -11.95 3.80
C GLU A 4 12.84 -12.31 3.39
N GLY A 5 11.90 -12.33 4.35
CA GLY A 5 10.50 -12.60 4.07
C GLY A 5 9.72 -11.43 3.47
N LEU A 6 10.28 -10.22 3.53
CA LEU A 6 9.60 -9.00 3.07
C LEU A 6 9.17 -9.04 1.60
N PRO A 7 10.04 -9.39 0.64
CA PRO A 7 9.64 -9.43 -0.76
C PRO A 7 8.51 -10.44 -1.00
N LYS A 8 8.51 -11.55 -0.27
CA LYS A 8 7.47 -12.57 -0.40
C LYS A 8 6.11 -12.05 0.05
N VAL A 9 6.06 -11.39 1.21
CA VAL A 9 4.81 -10.82 1.74
C VAL A 9 4.27 -9.78 0.76
N ILE A 10 5.11 -8.90 0.26
CA ILE A 10 4.72 -7.86 -0.69
C ILE A 10 4.18 -8.49 -1.98
N SER A 11 4.86 -9.51 -2.50
CA SER A 11 4.42 -10.21 -3.71
C SER A 11 3.07 -10.89 -3.52
N GLU A 12 2.86 -11.53 -2.38
CA GLU A 12 1.60 -12.19 -2.06
C GLU A 12 0.45 -11.19 -1.95
N LEU A 13 0.69 -10.05 -1.29
CA LEU A 13 -0.31 -8.99 -1.19
C LEU A 13 -0.67 -8.43 -2.56
N TYR A 14 0.32 -8.21 -3.40
CA TYR A 14 0.08 -7.68 -4.75
C TYR A 14 -0.75 -8.65 -5.58
N ARG A 15 -0.45 -9.96 -5.51
CA ARG A 15 -1.27 -10.98 -6.19
C ARG A 15 -2.70 -10.99 -5.67
N MET A 16 -2.88 -10.82 -4.36
CA MET A 16 -4.21 -10.73 -3.77
C MET A 16 -4.98 -9.53 -4.31
N ILE A 17 -4.31 -8.40 -4.45
CA ILE A 17 -4.91 -7.19 -5.01
C ILE A 17 -5.34 -7.41 -6.45
N LEU A 18 -4.49 -8.03 -7.27
CA LEU A 18 -4.82 -8.37 -8.65
C LEU A 18 -6.03 -9.29 -8.72
N TYR A 19 -6.07 -10.30 -7.85
CA TYR A 19 -7.21 -11.22 -7.78
C TYR A 19 -8.49 -10.50 -7.41
N LYS A 20 -8.46 -9.66 -6.38
CA LYS A 20 -9.64 -8.91 -5.93
C LYS A 20 -10.18 -7.99 -7.03
N ARG A 21 -9.30 -7.36 -7.78
CA ARG A 21 -9.71 -6.49 -8.89
C ARG A 21 -10.44 -7.28 -9.98
N GLN A 22 -9.94 -8.47 -10.30
CA GLN A 22 -10.55 -9.35 -11.32
C GLN A 22 -11.83 -10.01 -10.82
N ALA A 23 -11.92 -10.29 -9.52
CA ALA A 23 -13.05 -10.98 -8.90
C ALA A 23 -14.22 -10.06 -8.54
N ASP A 24 -14.15 -8.78 -8.93
CA ASP A 24 -15.24 -7.84 -8.69
C ASP A 24 -15.44 -7.53 -7.20
N ASP A 25 -14.37 -7.52 -6.44
CA ASP A 25 -14.39 -7.22 -5.01
C ASP A 25 -14.98 -5.82 -4.76
N ALA A 26 -15.90 -5.72 -3.81
CA ALA A 26 -16.63 -4.47 -3.55
C ALA A 26 -15.70 -3.33 -3.11
N GLU A 27 -14.69 -3.64 -2.29
CA GLU A 27 -13.71 -2.64 -1.84
C GLU A 27 -12.88 -2.10 -3.01
N MET A 28 -12.40 -3.01 -3.87
CA MET A 28 -11.62 -2.61 -5.05
C MET A 28 -12.48 -1.80 -6.03
N LYS A 29 -13.72 -2.21 -6.24
CA LYS A 29 -14.65 -1.44 -7.07
C LYS A 29 -14.83 -0.03 -6.55
N PHE A 30 -15.03 0.10 -5.24
CA PHE A 30 -15.21 1.40 -4.60
C PHE A 30 -13.97 2.28 -4.79
N LEU A 31 -12.78 1.73 -4.53
CA LEU A 31 -11.53 2.48 -4.63
C LEU A 31 -11.19 2.87 -6.07
N MET A 32 -11.55 2.03 -7.03
CA MET A 32 -11.19 2.21 -8.44
C MET A 32 -12.31 2.77 -9.31
N SER A 33 -13.49 3.06 -8.73
CA SER A 33 -14.66 3.45 -9.52
C SER A 33 -14.50 4.85 -10.11
N GLY A 34 -14.65 4.94 -11.43
CA GLY A 34 -14.63 6.21 -12.16
C GLY A 34 -13.25 6.84 -12.29
N SER A 35 -12.50 6.88 -11.19
CA SER A 35 -11.17 7.45 -11.15
C SER A 35 -10.44 6.93 -9.93
N GLN A 36 -9.20 7.37 -9.72
CA GLN A 36 -8.40 7.00 -8.55
C GLN A 36 -8.67 7.88 -7.32
N ASP A 37 -9.60 8.82 -7.40
CA ASP A 37 -9.75 9.85 -6.35
C ASP A 37 -10.03 9.28 -4.97
N LYS A 38 -10.88 8.25 -4.88
CA LYS A 38 -11.20 7.63 -3.59
C LYS A 38 -9.98 6.95 -2.98
N LEU A 39 -9.18 6.29 -3.81
CA LEU A 39 -7.93 5.67 -3.37
C LEU A 39 -6.96 6.73 -2.87
N LEU A 40 -6.79 7.81 -3.61
CA LEU A 40 -5.88 8.90 -3.23
C LEU A 40 -6.32 9.56 -1.93
N GLN A 41 -7.64 9.77 -1.76
CA GLN A 41 -8.18 10.31 -0.52
C GLN A 41 -7.88 9.39 0.67
N LYS A 42 -8.04 8.10 0.49
CA LYS A 42 -7.73 7.13 1.54
C LYS A 42 -6.25 7.16 1.91
N LEU A 43 -5.38 7.22 0.93
CA LEU A 43 -3.93 7.35 1.17
C LEU A 43 -3.60 8.62 1.95
N GLY A 44 -4.18 9.76 1.55
CA GLY A 44 -3.99 11.02 2.25
C GLY A 44 -4.43 10.95 3.70
N ASN A 45 -5.58 10.33 3.96
CA ASN A 45 -6.09 10.16 5.33
C ASN A 45 -5.16 9.29 6.17
N GLU A 46 -4.64 8.21 5.61
CA GLU A 46 -3.73 7.30 6.31
C GLU A 46 -2.39 7.96 6.62
N ILE A 47 -1.88 8.77 5.72
CA ILE A 47 -0.66 9.55 5.97
C ILE A 47 -0.90 10.52 7.13
N THR A 48 -2.01 11.24 7.11
CA THR A 48 -2.36 12.19 8.16
C THR A 48 -2.48 11.50 9.51
N GLU A 49 -3.19 10.36 9.57
CA GLU A 49 -3.34 9.60 10.81
C GLU A 49 -2.01 9.07 11.33
N THR A 50 -1.12 8.67 10.42
CA THR A 50 0.22 8.22 10.78
C THR A 50 1.02 9.35 11.44
N ILE A 51 0.94 10.55 10.87
CA ILE A 51 1.62 11.73 11.41
C ILE A 51 1.11 12.05 12.82
N ILE A 52 -0.20 12.07 12.98
CA ILE A 52 -0.84 12.38 14.29
C ILE A 52 -0.43 11.32 15.31
N ALA A 53 -0.53 10.04 14.96
CA ALA A 53 -0.14 8.96 15.86
C ALA A 53 1.33 9.05 16.27
N SER A 54 2.19 9.40 15.33
CA SER A 54 3.62 9.56 15.60
C SER A 54 3.88 10.71 16.58
N LYS A 55 3.24 11.86 16.36
CA LYS A 55 3.38 13.02 17.27
C LYS A 55 2.88 12.72 18.66
N ASN A 56 1.86 11.88 18.78
CA ASN A 56 1.29 11.50 20.07
C ASN A 56 2.02 10.32 20.73
N GLY A 57 3.06 9.78 20.10
CA GLY A 57 3.81 8.65 20.66
C GLY A 57 3.04 7.35 20.72
N GLU A 58 2.01 7.18 19.88
CA GLU A 58 1.15 6.00 19.87
C GLU A 58 1.74 4.95 18.92
N LYS A 59 2.71 4.20 19.39
CA LYS A 59 3.47 3.25 18.58
C LYS A 59 2.61 2.22 17.86
N ASP A 60 1.64 1.62 18.56
CA ASP A 60 0.78 0.60 17.97
C ASP A 60 -0.08 1.17 16.86
N LYS A 61 -0.54 2.39 17.03
CA LYS A 61 -1.35 3.08 16.03
C LYS A 61 -0.50 3.45 14.81
N VAL A 62 0.74 3.90 15.03
CA VAL A 62 1.68 4.15 13.92
C VAL A 62 1.85 2.88 13.09
N LEU A 63 2.06 1.75 13.75
CA LEU A 63 2.25 0.47 13.06
C LEU A 63 1.02 0.09 12.23
N HIS A 64 -0.16 0.20 12.84
CA HIS A 64 -1.41 -0.13 12.17
C HIS A 64 -1.67 0.76 10.94
N GLU A 65 -1.54 2.06 11.13
CA GLU A 65 -1.77 3.02 10.04
C GLU A 65 -0.73 2.86 8.93
N MET A 66 0.52 2.58 9.29
CA MET A 66 1.58 2.36 8.31
C MET A 66 1.31 1.11 7.48
N ALA A 67 0.82 0.03 8.10
CA ALA A 67 0.48 -1.19 7.38
C ALA A 67 -0.65 -0.94 6.38
N ASP A 68 -1.69 -0.21 6.78
CA ASP A 68 -2.79 0.16 5.90
C ASP A 68 -2.31 1.04 4.75
N LEU A 69 -1.43 2.00 5.05
CA LEU A 69 -0.84 2.88 4.06
C LEU A 69 -0.06 2.08 3.01
N TRP A 70 0.78 1.17 3.44
CA TRP A 70 1.57 0.33 2.53
C TRP A 70 0.67 -0.52 1.64
N TYR A 71 -0.39 -1.10 2.23
CA TYR A 71 -1.35 -1.88 1.46
C TYR A 71 -1.97 -1.03 0.34
N HIS A 72 -2.44 0.16 0.66
CA HIS A 72 -3.06 1.03 -0.33
C HIS A 72 -2.05 1.60 -1.33
N CYS A 73 -0.78 1.71 -0.96
CA CYS A 73 0.29 2.03 -1.90
C CYS A 73 0.43 0.93 -2.95
N LEU A 74 0.30 -0.34 -2.55
CA LEU A 74 0.34 -1.45 -3.52
C LEU A 74 -0.87 -1.39 -4.46
N VAL A 75 -2.05 -1.01 -3.95
CA VAL A 75 -3.23 -0.81 -4.79
C VAL A 75 -2.97 0.30 -5.81
N LEU A 76 -2.32 1.38 -5.40
CA LEU A 76 -1.96 2.47 -6.30
C LEU A 76 -0.97 2.03 -7.37
N LEU A 77 0.01 1.21 -7.02
CA LEU A 77 0.92 0.63 -8.00
C LEU A 77 0.16 -0.17 -9.04
N ASP A 78 -0.78 -1.02 -8.59
CA ASP A 78 -1.60 -1.79 -9.50
C ASP A 78 -2.42 -0.90 -10.44
N TYR A 79 -2.96 0.20 -9.92
CA TYR A 79 -3.71 1.15 -10.75
C TYR A 79 -2.85 1.68 -11.91
N HIS A 80 -1.57 1.89 -11.68
CA HIS A 80 -0.64 2.40 -12.68
C HIS A 80 0.10 1.29 -13.45
N ASN A 81 -0.26 0.04 -13.23
CA ASN A 81 0.41 -1.12 -13.83
C ASN A 81 1.91 -1.18 -13.49
N ILE A 82 2.27 -0.73 -12.30
CA ILE A 82 3.63 -0.80 -11.78
C ILE A 82 3.74 -2.03 -10.88
N THR A 83 4.78 -2.83 -11.07
CA THR A 83 5.00 -4.02 -10.24
C THR A 83 5.79 -3.68 -8.98
N PRO A 84 5.65 -4.47 -7.90
CA PRO A 84 6.49 -4.30 -6.71
C PRO A 84 7.98 -4.41 -7.02
N GLU A 85 8.36 -5.22 -8.00
CA GLU A 85 9.77 -5.37 -8.40
C GLU A 85 10.33 -4.06 -8.93
N GLU A 86 9.53 -3.31 -9.70
CA GLU A 86 9.95 -2.00 -10.20
C GLU A 86 10.16 -1.01 -9.05
N LEU A 87 9.25 -1.01 -8.07
CA LEU A 87 9.39 -0.17 -6.88
C LEU A 87 10.63 -0.54 -6.08
N LEU A 88 10.87 -1.84 -5.87
CA LEU A 88 12.04 -2.31 -5.13
C LEU A 88 13.34 -1.91 -5.82
N ARG A 89 13.35 -1.91 -7.14
CA ARG A 89 14.51 -1.48 -7.91
C ARG A 89 14.79 0.00 -7.68
N GLU A 90 13.76 0.84 -7.70
CA GLU A 90 13.91 2.27 -7.40
C GLU A 90 14.39 2.50 -5.98
N LEU A 91 13.85 1.76 -5.02
CA LEU A 91 14.30 1.84 -3.63
C LEU A 91 15.76 1.41 -3.49
N GLY A 92 16.16 0.39 -4.25
CA GLY A 92 17.54 -0.08 -4.28
C GLY A 92 18.51 1.01 -4.72
N GLY A 93 18.11 1.87 -5.65
CA GLY A 93 18.93 2.98 -6.13
C GLY A 93 19.21 4.02 -5.06
N LYS A 94 18.40 4.12 -4.02
CA LYS A 94 18.61 5.08 -2.94
C LYS A 94 19.71 4.69 -1.97
N ARG A 95 20.28 3.49 -2.13
CA ARG A 95 21.39 3.03 -1.29
C ARG A 95 22.74 3.60 -1.72
N ALA A 96 22.81 4.17 -2.91
CA ALA A 96 24.03 4.69 -3.50
C ALA A 96 24.55 5.94 -2.77
#